data_2669e5cfa090c17e49eafcfa8ed2214c
#
_entry.id   2669e5cfa090c17e49eafcfa8ed2214c
#
_cell.length_a   1.000
_cell.length_b   1.000
_cell.length_c   1.000
_cell.angle_alpha   90.00
_cell.angle_beta   90.00
_cell.angle_gamma   90.00
#
_symmetry.space_group_name_H-M   'P 1'
#
loop_
_entity.id
_entity.type
_entity.pdbx_description
1 polymer ?
#
loop_
_entity_poly.entity_id
_entity_poly.type
_entity_poly.pdbx_seq_one_letter_code
_entity_poly.pdbx_strand_id
1 'polypeptide(L)'
;MLPKQYRLKKRTAFKATYKVRHSSHSGGVTLFAGIEKKEDIPTRVGFVVSKKVHKRAVKRNRLKRLLRESYRQLLKENNLYGSDKFLSLVFVGSENALGKSFDEIKNSVKKTLEKL
;
A
#
# COMPACT_ATOMS: atom_id res chain seq x y z
N MET A 1 -7.94 -6.69 -10.24
CA MET A 1 -6.99 -5.63 -10.58
C MET A 1 -7.50 -4.28 -10.09
N LEU A 2 -6.64 -3.46 -9.49
CA LEU A 2 -7.05 -2.14 -9.01
C LEU A 2 -7.33 -1.21 -10.20
N PRO A 3 -8.49 -0.52 -10.24
CA PRO A 3 -8.81 0.41 -11.32
C PRO A 3 -7.74 1.50 -11.49
N LYS A 4 -7.56 1.95 -12.71
CA LYS A 4 -6.53 2.91 -13.11
C LYS A 4 -6.55 4.21 -12.29
N GLN A 5 -7.72 4.70 -11.94
CA GLN A 5 -7.90 5.93 -11.17
C GLN A 5 -7.37 5.84 -9.74
N TYR A 6 -7.19 4.63 -9.22
CA TYR A 6 -6.67 4.39 -7.88
C TYR A 6 -5.18 4.04 -7.87
N ARG A 7 -4.50 4.05 -9.03
CA ARG A 7 -3.08 3.68 -9.11
C ARG A 7 -2.16 4.88 -9.05
N LEU A 8 -1.17 4.81 -8.16
CA LEU A 8 -0.10 5.80 -8.09
C LEU A 8 0.99 5.37 -9.09
N LYS A 9 1.34 6.24 -10.04
CA LYS A 9 2.26 5.88 -11.13
C LYS A 9 3.54 6.69 -11.19
N LYS A 10 3.48 7.99 -10.89
CA LYS A 10 4.64 8.86 -11.07
C LYS A 10 5.65 8.74 -9.95
N ARG A 11 6.94 8.67 -10.30
CA ARG A 11 8.03 8.64 -9.32
C ARG A 11 7.98 9.84 -8.37
N THR A 12 7.67 11.01 -8.88
CA THR A 12 7.53 12.22 -8.08
C THR A 12 6.42 12.11 -7.04
N ALA A 13 5.32 11.43 -7.38
CA ALA A 13 4.21 11.20 -6.47
C ALA A 13 4.61 10.26 -5.33
N PHE A 14 5.41 9.22 -5.61
CA PHE A 14 5.94 8.34 -4.58
C PHE A 14 6.85 9.11 -3.62
N LYS A 15 7.77 9.92 -4.17
CA LYS A 15 8.67 10.74 -3.36
C LYS A 15 7.91 11.73 -2.48
N ALA A 16 6.89 12.37 -3.01
CA ALA A 16 6.06 13.32 -2.27
C ALA A 16 5.36 12.63 -1.09
N THR A 17 4.88 11.40 -1.29
CA THR A 17 4.24 10.61 -0.23
C THR A 17 5.24 10.30 0.89
N TYR A 18 6.44 9.86 0.55
CA TYR A 18 7.48 9.56 1.55
C TYR A 18 7.91 10.79 2.35
N LYS A 19 7.95 11.97 1.73
CA LYS A 19 8.37 13.22 2.37
C LYS A 19 7.47 13.64 3.53
N VAL A 20 6.21 13.26 3.52
CA VAL A 20 5.27 13.60 4.59
C VAL A 20 5.64 12.91 5.90
N ARG A 21 6.31 11.76 5.81
CA ARG A 21 6.75 10.96 6.97
C ARG A 21 5.62 10.50 7.89
N HIS A 22 4.43 10.35 7.34
CA HIS A 22 3.30 9.76 8.06
C HIS A 22 3.22 8.29 7.67
N SER A 23 3.54 7.40 8.60
CA SER A 23 3.61 5.97 8.30
C SER A 23 3.12 5.10 9.44
N SER A 24 2.78 3.87 9.11
CA SER A 24 2.43 2.81 10.05
C SER A 24 3.04 1.49 9.57
N HIS A 25 3.18 0.54 10.47
CA HIS A 25 3.84 -0.73 10.15
C HIS A 25 3.14 -1.90 10.83
N SER A 26 3.02 -3.01 10.12
CA SER A 26 2.51 -4.28 10.66
C SER A 26 2.93 -5.45 9.78
N GLY A 27 3.46 -6.50 10.40
CA GLY A 27 3.68 -7.80 9.73
C GLY A 27 4.54 -7.76 8.47
N GLY A 28 5.54 -6.88 8.41
CA GLY A 28 6.39 -6.75 7.23
C GLY A 28 5.83 -5.82 6.17
N VAL A 29 4.72 -5.15 6.44
CA VAL A 29 4.11 -4.16 5.55
C VAL A 29 4.21 -2.79 6.19
N THR A 30 4.74 -1.81 5.47
CA THR A 30 4.80 -0.41 5.90
C THR A 30 3.90 0.40 4.98
N LEU A 31 3.05 1.23 5.56
CA LEU A 31 2.17 2.12 4.82
C LEU A 31 2.62 3.56 5.02
N PHE A 32 2.85 4.27 3.93
CA PHE A 32 3.14 5.71 3.94
C PHE A 32 1.93 6.45 3.42
N ALA A 33 1.50 7.49 4.13
CA ALA A 33 0.39 8.35 3.72
C ALA A 33 0.93 9.70 3.28
N GLY A 34 0.37 10.24 2.20
CA GLY A 34 0.68 11.56 1.70
C GLY A 34 -0.09 12.64 2.44
N ILE A 35 -0.18 13.82 1.83
CA ILE A 35 -0.96 14.93 2.39
C ILE A 35 -2.46 14.63 2.31
N GLU A 36 -3.25 15.33 3.10
CA GLU A 36 -4.70 15.23 3.03
C GLU A 36 -5.22 15.86 1.74
N LYS A 37 -6.29 15.30 1.21
CA LYS A 37 -6.95 15.82 0.01
C LYS A 37 -7.58 17.19 0.27
N LYS A 38 -7.56 18.03 -0.77
CA LYS A 38 -8.31 19.29 -0.77
C LYS A 38 -9.57 19.19 -1.62
N GLU A 39 -9.67 18.14 -2.44
CA GLU A 39 -10.77 17.89 -3.36
C GLU A 39 -11.26 16.46 -3.20
N ASP A 40 -12.50 16.21 -3.62
CA ASP A 40 -13.07 14.86 -3.60
C ASP A 40 -12.62 14.07 -4.82
N ILE A 41 -11.39 13.57 -4.77
CA ILE A 41 -10.80 12.74 -5.81
C ILE A 41 -10.38 11.40 -5.22
N PRO A 42 -10.25 10.33 -6.03
CA PRO A 42 -9.82 9.03 -5.51
C PRO A 42 -8.40 9.09 -4.94
N THR A 43 -8.19 8.44 -3.80
CA THR A 43 -6.86 8.22 -3.25
C THR A 43 -6.09 7.30 -4.19
N ARG A 44 -4.89 7.70 -4.59
CA ARG A 44 -4.03 6.88 -5.44
C ARG A 44 -3.09 6.07 -4.57
N VAL A 45 -2.92 4.79 -4.93
CA VAL A 45 -2.16 3.84 -4.12
C VAL A 45 -1.07 3.20 -4.95
N GLY A 46 0.13 3.16 -4.38
CA GLY A 46 1.27 2.49 -4.97
C GLY A 46 1.72 1.32 -4.11
N PHE A 47 2.36 0.34 -4.74
CA PHE A 47 2.84 -0.87 -4.09
C PHE A 47 4.31 -1.09 -4.48
N VAL A 48 5.17 -1.20 -3.50
CA VAL A 48 6.62 -1.30 -3.70
C VAL A 48 7.19 -2.52 -2.98
N VAL A 49 7.94 -3.32 -3.70
CA VAL A 49 8.81 -4.34 -3.12
C VAL A 49 10.14 -4.20 -3.83
N SER A 50 11.16 -3.71 -3.13
CA SER A 50 12.46 -3.39 -3.73
C SER A 50 13.27 -4.65 -4.04
N LYS A 51 14.26 -4.50 -4.92
CA LYS A 51 15.21 -5.59 -5.27
C LYS A 51 15.99 -6.08 -4.06
N LYS A 52 16.14 -5.24 -3.04
CA LYS A 52 16.82 -5.61 -1.79
C LYS A 52 16.05 -6.63 -0.97
N VAL A 53 14.72 -6.71 -1.14
CA VAL A 53 13.86 -7.66 -0.43
C VAL A 53 14.10 -9.06 -0.95
N HIS A 54 14.17 -9.23 -2.26
CA HIS A 54 14.47 -10.50 -2.90
C HIS A 54 14.96 -10.26 -4.33
N LYS A 55 16.00 -10.94 -4.75
CA LYS A 55 16.57 -10.78 -6.09
C LYS A 55 15.66 -11.29 -7.21
N ARG A 56 14.83 -12.29 -6.95
CA ARG A 56 13.92 -12.87 -7.95
C ARG A 56 12.69 -12.00 -8.13
N ALA A 57 12.47 -11.53 -9.37
CA ALA A 57 11.30 -10.72 -9.72
C ALA A 57 9.98 -11.45 -9.44
N VAL A 58 9.93 -12.76 -9.66
CA VAL A 58 8.73 -13.58 -9.39
C VAL A 58 8.28 -13.45 -7.94
N LYS A 59 9.21 -13.49 -7.00
CA LYS A 59 8.91 -13.38 -5.57
C LYS A 59 8.43 -11.98 -5.21
N ARG A 60 9.09 -10.93 -5.72
CA ARG A 60 8.67 -9.55 -5.51
C ARG A 60 7.30 -9.28 -6.11
N ASN A 61 7.07 -9.74 -7.32
CA ASN A 61 5.80 -9.52 -8.03
C ASN A 61 4.63 -10.24 -7.34
N ARG A 62 4.88 -11.42 -6.77
CA ARG A 62 3.89 -12.14 -5.99
C ARG A 62 3.46 -11.29 -4.79
N LEU A 63 4.41 -10.77 -4.03
CA LEU A 63 4.11 -9.94 -2.86
C LEU A 63 3.36 -8.66 -3.24
N LYS A 64 3.79 -7.98 -4.31
CA LYS A 64 3.07 -6.80 -4.83
C LYS A 64 1.62 -7.14 -5.17
N ARG A 65 1.41 -8.29 -5.81
CA ARG A 65 0.06 -8.73 -6.19
C ARG A 65 -0.81 -8.97 -4.97
N LEU A 66 -0.26 -9.60 -3.93
CA LEU A 66 -0.98 -9.83 -2.68
C LEU A 66 -1.35 -8.53 -1.98
N LEU A 67 -0.42 -7.57 -1.94
CA LEU A 67 -0.68 -6.24 -1.35
C LEU A 67 -1.78 -5.52 -2.12
N ARG A 68 -1.70 -5.51 -3.44
CA ARG A 68 -2.69 -4.87 -4.32
C ARG A 68 -4.07 -5.47 -4.15
N GLU A 69 -4.16 -6.80 -4.16
CA GLU A 69 -5.43 -7.50 -4.01
C GLU A 69 -6.03 -7.29 -2.62
N SER A 70 -5.20 -7.26 -1.59
CA SER A 70 -5.64 -6.97 -0.22
C SER A 70 -6.29 -5.59 -0.14
N TYR A 71 -5.63 -4.58 -0.68
CA TYR A 71 -6.17 -3.21 -0.69
C TYR A 71 -7.45 -3.13 -1.52
N ARG A 72 -7.48 -3.79 -2.68
CA ARG A 72 -8.65 -3.80 -3.56
C ARG A 72 -9.87 -4.36 -2.83
N GLN A 73 -9.71 -5.45 -2.09
CA GLN A 73 -10.80 -6.04 -1.32
C GLN A 73 -11.28 -5.12 -0.20
N LEU A 74 -10.35 -4.50 0.52
CA LEU A 74 -10.71 -3.56 1.60
C LEU A 74 -11.42 -2.33 1.05
N LEU A 75 -11.00 -1.84 -0.11
CA LEU A 75 -11.67 -0.73 -0.81
C LEU A 75 -13.11 -1.12 -1.18
N LYS A 76 -13.30 -2.31 -1.73
CA LYS A 76 -14.61 -2.83 -2.12
C LYS A 76 -15.53 -3.03 -0.91
N GLU A 77 -14.98 -3.47 0.22
CA GLU A 77 -15.70 -3.64 1.48
C GLU A 77 -15.98 -2.33 2.19
N ASN A 78 -15.49 -1.21 1.65
CA ASN A 78 -15.55 0.12 2.25
C ASN A 78 -14.94 0.14 3.66
N ASN A 79 -13.83 -0.56 3.83
CA ASN A 79 -13.18 -0.77 5.11
C ASN A 79 -11.75 -0.20 5.12
N LEU A 80 -11.64 1.11 4.89
CA LEU A 80 -10.36 1.81 4.77
C LEU A 80 -9.96 2.60 6.01
N TYR A 81 -10.78 2.57 7.06
CA TYR A 81 -10.49 3.24 8.34
C TYR A 81 -10.17 4.73 8.19
N GLY A 82 -10.84 5.42 7.26
CA GLY A 82 -10.64 6.84 7.01
C GLY A 82 -9.37 7.20 6.23
N SER A 83 -8.63 6.21 5.76
CA SER A 83 -7.38 6.45 5.00
C SER A 83 -7.63 7.09 3.64
N ASP A 84 -8.86 7.06 3.15
CA ASP A 84 -9.27 7.70 1.91
C ASP A 84 -9.27 9.24 1.99
N LYS A 85 -8.99 9.81 3.16
CA LYS A 85 -8.78 11.25 3.29
C LYS A 85 -7.42 11.72 2.76
N PHE A 86 -6.49 10.80 2.56
CA PHE A 86 -5.15 11.13 2.05
C PHE A 86 -5.13 11.12 0.52
N LEU A 87 -4.31 12.01 -0.06
CA LEU A 87 -4.15 12.11 -1.50
C LEU A 87 -3.50 10.87 -2.10
N SER A 88 -2.55 10.30 -1.37
CA SER A 88 -1.81 9.12 -1.83
C SER A 88 -1.43 8.22 -0.67
N LEU A 89 -1.32 6.93 -0.98
CA LEU A 89 -0.85 5.89 -0.05
C LEU A 89 0.19 5.05 -0.77
N VAL A 90 1.23 4.62 -0.06
CA VAL A 90 2.23 3.70 -0.61
C VAL A 90 2.44 2.55 0.37
N PHE A 91 2.17 1.34 -0.08
CA PHE A 91 2.45 0.12 0.69
C PHE A 91 3.80 -0.44 0.28
N VAL A 92 4.67 -0.66 1.24
CA VAL A 92 6.00 -1.21 1.03
C VAL A 92 6.09 -2.58 1.70
N GLY A 93 6.37 -3.60 0.90
CA GLY A 93 6.60 -4.95 1.42
C GLY A 93 8.06 -5.16 1.75
N SER A 94 8.33 -5.72 2.93
CA SER A 94 9.68 -6.08 3.35
C SER A 94 9.89 -7.59 3.31
N GLU A 95 11.11 -8.02 3.63
CA GLU A 95 11.49 -9.42 3.68
C GLU A 95 10.57 -10.25 4.59
N ASN A 96 10.13 -9.68 5.70
CA ASN A 96 9.24 -10.35 6.65
C ASN A 96 7.87 -10.69 6.08
N ALA A 97 7.47 -10.05 5.00
CA ALA A 97 6.20 -10.32 4.35
C ALA A 97 6.29 -11.43 3.29
N LEU A 98 7.51 -11.78 2.86
CA LEU A 98 7.70 -12.84 1.88
C LEU A 98 7.21 -14.19 2.41
N GLY A 99 6.55 -14.96 1.57
CA GLY A 99 6.08 -16.28 1.93
C GLY A 99 4.80 -16.34 2.74
N LYS A 100 4.26 -15.20 3.16
CA LYS A 100 3.01 -15.15 3.89
C LYS A 100 1.83 -15.43 2.96
N SER A 101 0.75 -15.98 3.54
CA SER A 101 -0.50 -16.23 2.82
C SER A 101 -1.22 -14.91 2.50
N PHE A 102 -2.19 -14.98 1.60
CA PHE A 102 -3.02 -13.82 1.27
C PHE A 102 -3.73 -13.27 2.52
N ASP A 103 -4.29 -14.15 3.35
CA ASP A 103 -5.01 -13.73 4.56
C ASP A 103 -4.10 -13.01 5.55
N GLU A 104 -2.88 -13.49 5.72
CA GLU A 104 -1.89 -12.83 6.58
C GLU A 104 -1.51 -11.46 6.05
N ILE A 105 -1.30 -11.33 4.72
CA ILE A 105 -0.98 -10.06 4.08
C ILE A 105 -2.16 -9.09 4.20
N LYS A 106 -3.39 -9.56 3.93
CA LYS A 106 -4.60 -8.74 4.04
C LYS A 106 -4.75 -8.21 5.46
N ASN A 107 -4.52 -9.05 6.47
CA ASN A 107 -4.59 -8.65 7.88
C ASN A 107 -3.54 -7.58 8.20
N SER A 108 -2.33 -7.71 7.69
CA SER A 108 -1.26 -6.73 7.87
C SER A 108 -1.60 -5.39 7.22
N VAL A 109 -2.13 -5.41 6.00
CA VAL A 109 -2.59 -4.21 5.28
C VAL A 109 -3.69 -3.51 6.09
N LYS A 110 -4.66 -4.27 6.56
CA LYS A 110 -5.75 -3.76 7.39
C LYS A 110 -5.22 -3.07 8.65
N LYS A 111 -4.29 -3.70 9.35
CA LYS A 111 -3.69 -3.13 10.57
C LYS A 111 -2.92 -1.84 10.30
N THR A 112 -2.21 -1.74 9.18
CA THR A 112 -1.51 -0.50 8.81
C THR A 112 -2.51 0.64 8.58
N LEU A 113 -3.64 0.35 7.95
CA LEU A 113 -4.70 1.34 7.72
C LEU A 113 -5.32 1.79 9.04
N GLU A 114 -5.55 0.88 9.98
CA GLU A 114 -6.10 1.20 11.30
C GLU A 114 -5.18 2.11 12.11
N LYS A 115 -3.87 1.93 11.99
CA LYS A 115 -2.86 2.66 12.77
C LYS A 115 -2.54 4.07 12.25
N LEU A 116 -2.97 4.40 11.06
CA LEU A 116 -2.66 5.69 10.45
C LEU A 116 -3.24 6.87 11.23
#